data_c3d99731cf914d0a9e6b5d25685e950b
#
_entry.id   c3d99731cf914d0a9e6b5d25685e950b
#
_cell.length_a   1.000
_cell.length_b   1.000
_cell.length_c   1.000
_cell.angle_alpha   90.00
_cell.angle_beta   90.00
_cell.angle_gamma   90.00
#
_symmetry.space_group_name_H-M   'P 1'
#
loop_
_entity.id
_entity.type
_entity.pdbx_description
1 polymer ?
#
loop_
_entity_poly.entity_id
_entity_poly.type
_entity_poly.pdbx_seq_one_letter_code
_entity_poly.pdbx_strand_id
1 'polypeptide(L)'
;MELTLREIAKHLGGDVIGDSSCLISGVSEIQSSEPNTITFLSNPLYHQYINNTNATAVLVDDPGLLNGKSGIVVENPQLAMAKILALFTNEKKVEPTIHPTAVIAKDAQLGDKVNIDANVIIEGKVKIGDRSSIGANTCLLYTSDAADEE
;
A
#
# COMPACT_ATOMS: atom_id res chain seq x y z
N MET A 1 6.77 -12.16 -5.03
CA MET A 1 8.09 -12.00 -4.37
C MET A 1 7.98 -12.61 -2.99
N GLU A 2 8.94 -13.41 -2.57
CA GLU A 2 8.96 -13.98 -1.23
C GLU A 2 10.16 -13.41 -0.47
N LEU A 3 9.97 -13.08 0.78
CA LEU A 3 10.99 -12.55 1.68
C LEU A 3 11.01 -13.36 2.97
N THR A 4 12.18 -13.54 3.55
CA THR A 4 12.29 -14.12 4.89
C THR A 4 11.86 -13.11 5.96
N LEU A 5 11.38 -13.59 7.09
CA LEU A 5 11.01 -12.73 8.22
C LEU A 5 12.19 -11.86 8.67
N ARG A 6 13.41 -12.38 8.58
CA ARG A 6 14.66 -11.63 8.86
C ARG A 6 14.87 -10.45 7.93
N GLU A 7 14.63 -10.61 6.61
CA GLU A 7 14.78 -9.54 5.62
C GLU A 7 13.75 -8.44 5.87
N ILE A 8 12.51 -8.82 6.17
CA ILE A 8 11.45 -7.87 6.51
C ILE A 8 11.81 -7.10 7.79
N ALA A 9 12.26 -7.78 8.85
CA ALA A 9 12.67 -7.14 10.09
C ALA A 9 13.80 -6.15 9.89
N LYS A 10 14.81 -6.51 9.08
CA LYS A 10 15.91 -5.59 8.71
C LYS A 10 15.40 -4.34 8.01
N HIS A 11 14.42 -4.48 7.13
CA HIS A 11 13.82 -3.34 6.42
C HIS A 11 13.03 -2.43 7.35
N LEU A 12 12.37 -3.00 8.36
CA LEU A 12 11.56 -2.25 9.33
C LEU A 12 12.39 -1.67 10.49
N GLY A 13 13.58 -2.21 10.75
CA GLY A 13 14.36 -1.92 11.94
C GLY A 13 13.77 -2.52 13.22
N GLY A 14 13.06 -3.66 13.11
CA GLY A 14 12.43 -4.37 14.22
C GLY A 14 13.16 -5.64 14.64
N ASP A 15 12.80 -6.18 15.80
CA ASP A 15 13.37 -7.40 16.36
C ASP A 15 12.54 -8.63 16.03
N VAL A 16 13.18 -9.69 15.53
CA VAL A 16 12.50 -10.96 15.21
C VAL A 16 12.37 -11.82 16.47
N ILE A 17 11.17 -12.31 16.71
CA ILE A 17 10.87 -13.34 17.70
C ILE A 17 10.43 -14.61 16.95
N GLY A 18 10.95 -15.77 17.33
CA GLY A 18 10.63 -17.06 16.72
C GLY A 18 11.47 -17.37 15.48
N ASP A 19 10.88 -18.05 14.48
CA ASP A 19 11.58 -18.49 13.28
C ASP A 19 11.83 -17.35 12.30
N SER A 20 13.06 -16.87 12.25
CA SER A 20 13.48 -15.80 11.35
C SER A 20 13.62 -16.21 9.87
N SER A 21 13.58 -17.53 9.59
CA SER A 21 13.76 -18.08 8.24
C SER A 21 12.45 -18.33 7.50
N CYS A 22 11.30 -18.22 8.18
CA CYS A 22 10.01 -18.42 7.55
C CYS A 22 9.79 -17.45 6.39
N LEU A 23 9.20 -17.97 5.31
CA LEU A 23 8.95 -17.22 4.08
C LEU A 23 7.60 -16.50 4.15
N ILE A 24 7.61 -15.24 3.74
CA ILE A 24 6.44 -14.39 3.65
C ILE A 24 6.27 -13.96 2.19
N SER A 25 5.12 -14.26 1.62
CA SER A 25 4.76 -13.94 0.25
C SER A 25 3.79 -12.77 0.11
N GLY A 26 3.21 -12.32 1.21
CA GLY A 26 2.23 -11.25 1.21
C GLY A 26 1.77 -10.84 2.60
N VAL A 27 0.75 -10.00 2.63
CA VAL A 27 0.10 -9.51 3.85
C VAL A 27 -1.34 -10.00 3.92
N SER A 28 -1.89 -10.15 5.11
CA SER A 28 -3.28 -10.55 5.32
C SER A 28 -3.87 -9.88 6.55
N GLU A 29 -5.18 -9.86 6.62
CA GLU A 29 -5.90 -9.47 7.84
C GLU A 29 -5.81 -10.59 8.88
N ILE A 30 -5.77 -10.24 10.16
CA ILE A 30 -5.62 -11.21 11.24
C ILE A 30 -6.75 -12.24 11.31
N GLN A 31 -7.96 -11.85 10.91
CA GLN A 31 -9.17 -12.70 10.94
C GLN A 31 -9.29 -13.64 9.75
N SER A 32 -8.77 -13.24 8.60
CA SER A 32 -8.85 -13.97 7.32
C SER A 32 -7.47 -14.31 6.76
N SER A 33 -6.53 -14.59 7.65
CA SER A 33 -5.14 -14.80 7.30
C SER A 33 -4.89 -16.14 6.61
N GLU A 34 -3.93 -16.12 5.70
CA GLU A 34 -3.45 -17.28 4.97
C GLU A 34 -2.02 -17.66 5.39
N PRO A 35 -1.59 -18.93 5.18
CA PRO A 35 -0.20 -19.31 5.36
C PRO A 35 0.75 -18.48 4.49
N ASN A 36 1.99 -18.33 4.93
CA ASN A 36 3.04 -17.53 4.27
C ASN A 36 2.69 -16.03 4.15
N THR A 37 1.82 -15.54 5.02
CA THR A 37 1.53 -14.10 5.12
C THR A 37 1.96 -13.54 6.46
N ILE A 38 2.13 -12.22 6.48
CA ILE A 38 2.33 -11.45 7.70
C ILE A 38 1.11 -10.57 7.97
N THR A 39 0.70 -10.50 9.24
CA THR A 39 -0.38 -9.63 9.71
C THR A 39 0.14 -8.69 10.79
N PHE A 40 -0.70 -7.80 11.31
CA PHE A 40 -0.33 -6.91 12.41
C PHE A 40 -1.39 -6.89 13.50
N LEU A 41 -0.96 -6.57 14.71
CA LEU A 41 -1.80 -6.46 15.87
C LEU A 41 -1.45 -5.15 16.60
N SER A 42 -2.34 -4.16 16.54
CA SER A 42 -2.18 -2.87 17.22
C SER A 42 -3.36 -2.51 18.12
N ASN A 43 -4.50 -3.17 17.92
CA ASN A 43 -5.71 -2.88 18.70
C ASN A 43 -6.01 -4.03 19.66
N PRO A 44 -6.17 -3.75 20.98
CA PRO A 44 -6.49 -4.75 21.99
C PRO A 44 -7.71 -5.62 21.68
N LEU A 45 -8.69 -5.09 20.96
CA LEU A 45 -9.89 -5.85 20.55
C LEU A 45 -9.58 -7.05 19.65
N TYR A 46 -8.45 -7.04 18.95
CA TYR A 46 -8.03 -8.11 18.06
C TYR A 46 -7.11 -9.13 18.71
N HIS A 47 -6.69 -8.95 19.98
CA HIS A 47 -5.82 -9.89 20.70
C HIS A 47 -6.40 -11.32 20.74
N GLN A 48 -7.72 -11.45 20.78
CA GLN A 48 -8.39 -12.75 20.77
C GLN A 48 -8.13 -13.56 19.49
N TYR A 49 -7.79 -12.90 18.38
CA TYR A 49 -7.57 -13.57 17.09
C TYR A 49 -6.15 -14.09 16.91
N ILE A 50 -5.19 -13.68 17.76
CA ILE A 50 -3.79 -14.10 17.63
C ILE A 50 -3.64 -15.62 17.66
N ASN A 51 -4.43 -16.31 18.47
CA ASN A 51 -4.36 -17.76 18.61
C ASN A 51 -4.95 -18.51 17.41
N ASN A 52 -5.86 -17.88 16.68
CA ASN A 52 -6.60 -18.48 15.58
C ASN A 52 -6.13 -18.02 14.20
N THR A 53 -5.24 -17.04 14.14
CA THR A 53 -4.70 -16.58 12.86
C THR A 53 -3.84 -17.66 12.20
N ASN A 54 -4.01 -17.83 10.87
CA ASN A 54 -3.18 -18.70 10.04
C ASN A 54 -1.93 -17.98 9.50
N ALA A 55 -1.79 -16.66 9.76
CA ALA A 55 -0.61 -15.91 9.36
C ALA A 55 0.67 -16.56 9.93
N THR A 56 1.69 -16.62 9.11
CA THR A 56 2.99 -17.20 9.49
C THR A 56 3.73 -16.30 10.47
N ALA A 57 3.54 -14.98 10.38
CA ALA A 57 4.16 -14.02 11.29
C ALA A 57 3.22 -12.87 11.63
N VAL A 58 3.47 -12.22 12.77
CA VAL A 58 2.68 -11.09 13.26
C VAL A 58 3.59 -9.93 13.65
N LEU A 59 3.20 -8.71 13.25
CA LEU A 59 3.80 -7.47 13.74
C LEU A 59 3.12 -7.05 15.03
N VAL A 60 3.90 -6.79 16.05
CA VAL A 60 3.41 -6.37 17.38
C VAL A 60 4.29 -5.25 17.94
N ASP A 61 3.78 -4.50 18.90
CA ASP A 61 4.53 -3.54 19.72
C ASP A 61 5.02 -4.17 21.04
N ASP A 62 4.38 -5.24 21.50
CA ASP A 62 4.77 -5.99 22.70
C ASP A 62 5.03 -7.47 22.33
N PRO A 63 6.24 -8.01 22.59
CA PRO A 63 6.55 -9.40 22.30
C PRO A 63 5.66 -10.41 23.06
N GLY A 64 5.08 -10.03 24.20
CA GLY A 64 4.15 -10.85 24.96
C GLY A 64 2.86 -11.18 24.20
N LEU A 65 2.50 -10.36 23.21
CA LEU A 65 1.31 -10.58 22.38
C LEU A 65 1.45 -11.71 21.36
N LEU A 66 2.68 -12.13 21.05
CA LEU A 66 2.92 -13.17 20.03
C LEU A 66 2.41 -14.57 20.43
N ASN A 67 2.30 -14.84 21.72
CA ASN A 67 1.75 -16.11 22.25
C ASN A 67 2.39 -17.37 21.64
N GLY A 68 3.73 -17.33 21.42
CA GLY A 68 4.49 -18.42 20.81
C GLY A 68 4.54 -18.43 19.27
N LYS A 69 3.86 -17.51 18.60
CA LYS A 69 3.98 -17.32 17.14
C LYS A 69 5.25 -16.55 16.78
N SER A 70 5.73 -16.74 15.56
CA SER A 70 6.79 -15.93 14.99
C SER A 70 6.29 -14.53 14.68
N GLY A 71 7.15 -13.52 14.85
CA GLY A 71 6.75 -12.16 14.56
C GLY A 71 7.91 -11.17 14.60
N ILE A 72 7.59 -9.91 14.38
CA ILE A 72 8.53 -8.79 14.46
C ILE A 72 7.97 -7.79 15.47
N VAL A 73 8.80 -7.43 16.44
CA VAL A 73 8.50 -6.37 17.40
C VAL A 73 8.93 -5.03 16.82
N VAL A 74 8.00 -4.09 16.74
CA VAL A 74 8.20 -2.74 16.20
C VAL A 74 7.46 -1.72 17.03
N GLU A 75 7.93 -0.48 17.08
CA GLU A 75 7.26 0.60 17.83
C GLU A 75 5.83 0.89 17.34
N ASN A 76 5.60 0.78 16.04
CA ASN A 76 4.29 1.04 15.44
C ASN A 76 3.96 -0.01 14.37
N PRO A 77 3.18 -1.05 14.73
CA PRO A 77 2.79 -2.13 13.81
C PRO A 77 2.01 -1.66 12.58
N GLN A 78 1.18 -0.62 12.72
CA GLN A 78 0.43 -0.04 11.60
C GLN A 78 1.35 0.60 10.56
N LEU A 79 2.30 1.42 11.02
CA LEU A 79 3.28 2.05 10.13
C LEU A 79 4.19 1.00 9.50
N ALA A 80 4.60 -0.01 10.25
CA ALA A 80 5.39 -1.12 9.75
C ALA A 80 4.64 -1.89 8.66
N MET A 81 3.34 -2.14 8.83
CA MET A 81 2.52 -2.80 7.82
C MET A 81 2.43 -1.97 6.53
N ALA A 82 2.27 -0.66 6.62
CA ALA A 82 2.28 0.21 5.44
C ALA A 82 3.60 0.11 4.65
N LYS A 83 4.74 0.04 5.34
CA LYS A 83 6.05 -0.18 4.71
C LYS A 83 6.16 -1.55 4.05
N ILE A 84 5.64 -2.60 4.68
CA ILE A 84 5.61 -3.96 4.12
C ILE A 84 4.72 -4.02 2.88
N LEU A 85 3.55 -3.40 2.91
CA LEU A 85 2.67 -3.33 1.74
C LEU A 85 3.40 -2.77 0.53
N ALA A 86 4.21 -1.72 0.71
CA ALA A 86 5.02 -1.15 -0.36
C ALA A 86 6.06 -2.15 -0.92
N LEU A 87 6.59 -3.09 -0.11
CA LEU A 87 7.51 -4.12 -0.59
C LEU A 87 6.82 -5.17 -1.46
N PHE A 88 5.59 -5.55 -1.12
CA PHE A 88 4.83 -6.57 -1.85
C PHE A 88 4.01 -5.99 -3.00
N THR A 89 3.74 -4.68 -2.98
CA THR A 89 3.10 -4.01 -4.11
C THR A 89 4.13 -3.88 -5.22
N ASN A 90 3.98 -4.66 -6.28
CA ASN A 90 4.67 -4.37 -7.54
C ASN A 90 4.12 -3.04 -8.05
N GLU A 91 4.74 -1.93 -7.72
CA GLU A 91 4.53 -0.71 -8.49
C GLU A 91 4.88 -1.05 -9.94
N LYS A 92 3.84 -1.24 -10.76
CA LYS A 92 4.05 -1.21 -12.21
C LYS A 92 4.70 0.14 -12.47
N LYS A 93 5.98 0.14 -12.84
CA LYS A 93 6.61 1.32 -13.40
C LYS A 93 5.81 1.68 -14.64
N VAL A 94 4.85 2.57 -14.46
CA VAL A 94 4.07 3.10 -15.56
C VAL A 94 5.01 4.03 -16.30
N GLU A 95 5.39 3.65 -17.50
CA GLU A 95 6.17 4.53 -18.36
C GLU A 95 5.30 5.74 -18.73
N PRO A 96 5.83 6.97 -18.58
CA PRO A 96 5.06 8.17 -18.90
C PRO A 96 4.64 8.17 -20.35
N THR A 97 3.36 8.02 -20.61
CA THR A 97 2.80 8.03 -21.97
C THR A 97 1.46 8.74 -21.99
N ILE A 98 1.16 9.40 -23.10
CA ILE A 98 -0.17 9.93 -23.37
C ILE A 98 -0.74 9.09 -24.52
N HIS A 99 -1.82 8.36 -24.22
CA HIS A 99 -2.44 7.50 -25.23
C HIS A 99 -3.06 8.35 -26.37
N PRO A 100 -2.91 7.94 -27.64
CA PRO A 100 -3.39 8.73 -28.78
C PRO A 100 -4.90 9.03 -28.79
N THR A 101 -5.70 8.24 -28.07
CA THR A 101 -7.15 8.44 -27.97
C THR A 101 -7.55 9.33 -26.77
N ALA A 102 -6.60 9.80 -25.99
CA ALA A 102 -6.89 10.78 -24.93
C ALA A 102 -7.24 12.13 -25.52
N VAL A 103 -8.27 12.78 -24.99
CA VAL A 103 -8.71 14.11 -25.38
C VAL A 103 -8.35 15.08 -24.26
N ILE A 104 -7.40 15.98 -24.56
CA ILE A 104 -6.87 16.91 -23.57
C ILE A 104 -7.10 18.33 -24.07
N ALA A 105 -7.77 19.15 -23.27
CA ALA A 105 -8.01 20.54 -23.60
C ALA A 105 -6.68 21.34 -23.65
N LYS A 106 -6.60 22.32 -24.55
CA LYS A 106 -5.37 23.09 -24.81
C LYS A 106 -4.87 23.88 -23.60
N ASP A 107 -5.76 24.26 -22.71
CA ASP A 107 -5.49 25.02 -21.48
C ASP A 107 -5.39 24.16 -20.22
N ALA A 108 -5.46 22.82 -20.35
CA ALA A 108 -5.09 21.88 -19.30
C ALA A 108 -3.58 21.94 -19.05
N GLN A 109 -3.19 21.87 -17.79
CA GLN A 109 -1.78 21.90 -17.36
C GLN A 109 -1.38 20.50 -16.92
N LEU A 110 -0.43 19.91 -17.64
CA LEU A 110 0.13 18.62 -17.31
C LEU A 110 1.53 18.78 -16.71
N GLY A 111 1.78 18.10 -15.60
CA GLY A 111 3.09 18.02 -15.00
C GLY A 111 4.04 17.07 -15.76
N ASP A 112 5.25 16.92 -15.26
CA ASP A 112 6.26 16.06 -15.84
C ASP A 112 5.94 14.57 -15.61
N LYS A 113 6.28 13.74 -16.62
CA LYS A 113 6.18 12.27 -16.53
C LYS A 113 4.78 11.74 -16.15
N VAL A 114 3.74 12.39 -16.63
CA VAL A 114 2.36 11.91 -16.46
C VAL A 114 2.09 10.72 -17.37
N ASN A 115 1.24 9.79 -16.92
CA ASN A 115 0.69 8.73 -17.73
C ASN A 115 -0.81 8.95 -17.91
N ILE A 116 -1.27 8.95 -19.15
CA ILE A 116 -2.68 9.17 -19.51
C ILE A 116 -3.10 8.03 -20.44
N ASP A 117 -3.98 7.18 -19.93
CA ASP A 117 -4.44 6.00 -20.66
C ASP A 117 -5.50 6.32 -21.73
N ALA A 118 -5.97 5.26 -22.41
CA ALA A 118 -6.92 5.39 -23.52
C ALA A 118 -8.24 6.04 -23.10
N ASN A 119 -8.80 6.87 -23.99
CA ASN A 119 -10.11 7.51 -23.84
C ASN A 119 -10.27 8.36 -22.59
N VAL A 120 -9.18 8.86 -22.03
CA VAL A 120 -9.22 9.86 -20.98
C VAL A 120 -9.65 11.19 -21.57
N ILE A 121 -10.54 11.91 -20.87
CA ILE A 121 -10.96 13.25 -21.22
C ILE A 121 -10.52 14.21 -20.11
N ILE A 122 -9.74 15.23 -20.45
CA ILE A 122 -9.29 16.27 -19.55
C ILE A 122 -9.78 17.59 -20.07
N GLU A 123 -10.70 18.22 -19.35
CA GLU A 123 -11.23 19.55 -19.71
C GLU A 123 -10.25 20.68 -19.40
N GLY A 124 -10.59 21.87 -19.89
CA GLY A 124 -9.79 23.06 -19.69
C GLY A 124 -9.60 23.46 -18.22
N LYS A 125 -8.51 24.16 -17.93
CA LYS A 125 -8.10 24.63 -16.59
C LYS A 125 -7.78 23.52 -15.56
N VAL A 126 -7.92 22.23 -15.92
CA VAL A 126 -7.50 21.13 -15.06
C VAL A 126 -5.98 21.12 -14.92
N LYS A 127 -5.48 20.91 -13.71
CA LYS A 127 -4.06 20.78 -13.41
C LYS A 127 -3.75 19.37 -12.93
N ILE A 128 -2.83 18.71 -13.60
CA ILE A 128 -2.32 17.38 -13.26
C ILE A 128 -0.89 17.55 -12.75
N GLY A 129 -0.61 17.02 -11.56
CA GLY A 129 0.74 17.07 -10.99
C GLY A 129 1.71 16.12 -11.67
N ASP A 130 3.00 16.28 -11.36
CA ASP A 130 4.07 15.42 -11.88
C ASP A 130 3.85 13.95 -11.51
N ARG A 131 4.23 13.06 -12.41
CA ARG A 131 4.19 11.60 -12.21
C ARG A 131 2.79 11.06 -11.88
N SER A 132 1.75 11.79 -12.19
CA SER A 132 0.37 11.31 -12.06
C SER A 132 0.07 10.25 -13.11
N SER A 133 -0.76 9.28 -12.76
CA SER A 133 -1.28 8.27 -13.67
C SER A 133 -2.80 8.32 -13.69
N ILE A 134 -3.39 8.45 -14.88
CA ILE A 134 -4.83 8.55 -15.09
C ILE A 134 -5.26 7.34 -15.91
N GLY A 135 -6.09 6.49 -15.29
CA GLY A 135 -6.57 5.26 -15.89
C GLY A 135 -7.57 5.49 -17.03
N ALA A 136 -7.70 4.49 -17.90
CA ALA A 136 -8.55 4.55 -19.08
C ALA A 136 -10.01 4.91 -18.76
N ASN A 137 -10.67 5.62 -19.68
CA ASN A 137 -12.06 6.08 -19.60
C ASN A 137 -12.33 7.05 -18.41
N THR A 138 -11.32 7.67 -17.86
CA THR A 138 -11.49 8.72 -16.84
C THR A 138 -11.85 10.05 -17.48
N CYS A 139 -12.79 10.79 -16.89
CA CYS A 139 -13.13 12.14 -17.29
C CYS A 139 -12.82 13.10 -16.14
N LEU A 140 -11.91 14.06 -16.37
CA LEU A 140 -11.56 15.10 -15.40
C LEU A 140 -12.15 16.42 -15.85
N LEU A 141 -13.08 16.93 -15.06
CA LEU A 141 -13.78 18.18 -15.31
C LEU A 141 -13.22 19.28 -14.41
N TYR A 142 -13.23 20.50 -14.92
CA TYR A 142 -13.03 21.67 -14.07
C TYR A 142 -14.34 21.97 -13.35
N THR A 143 -14.37 21.72 -12.04
CA THR A 143 -15.44 22.24 -11.18
C THR A 143 -14.95 23.52 -10.53
N SER A 144 -15.55 24.67 -10.84
CA SER A 144 -15.39 25.84 -9.99
C SER A 144 -16.00 25.53 -8.64
N ASP A 145 -15.25 25.72 -7.55
CA ASP A 145 -15.80 25.64 -6.20
C ASP A 145 -16.95 26.62 -6.08
N ALA A 146 -18.17 26.11 -6.07
CA ALA A 146 -19.37 26.91 -5.78
C ALA A 146 -19.51 27.19 -4.27
N ALA A 147 -18.46 26.96 -3.48
CA ALA A 147 -18.46 27.06 -2.02
C ALA A 147 -17.86 28.36 -1.48
N ASP A 148 -17.36 29.27 -2.32
CA ASP A 148 -16.72 30.53 -1.89
C ASP A 148 -17.62 31.76 -2.06
N GLU A 149 -18.93 31.61 -2.21
CA GLU A 149 -19.88 32.71 -2.19
C GLU A 149 -20.87 32.58 -1.00
N GLU A 150 -20.37 32.83 0.24
CA GLU A 150 -21.15 33.41 1.33
C GLU A 150 -20.31 34.39 2.15
#